data_26f75d32768d07191f74245a9b5c0d70
#
_entry.id   26f75d32768d07191f74245a9b5c0d70
#
_cell.length_a   1.000
_cell.length_b   1.000
_cell.length_c   1.000
_cell.angle_alpha   90.00
_cell.angle_beta   90.00
_cell.angle_gamma   90.00
#
_symmetry.space_group_name_H-M   'P 1'
#
loop_
_entity.id
_entity.type
_entity.pdbx_description
1 polymer ?
#
loop_
_entity_poly.entity_id
_entity_poly.type
_entity_poly.pdbx_seq_one_letter_code
_entity_poly.pdbx_strand_id
1 'polypeptide(L)'
;MIALMQTIHTQNPFNGHFLVANVRAVISIPQVLGGGVSSSSDKHSVAHVAAGYLYQARLALSEALKYANVDSSVEVSIEKLDDVSFEKDGAAIDLLQTKHHLHQAANLTDGSVDLWKTLGIWAEKTKDNPSLPGRTRFALVTTSAVSEGTAAHLLRPATIGEGPRDIDKAHELLLAAAAASKNAAIAKSIVSFTALPTALQKELLSAVQILDGAPLIADLEAVIENQIALLAPRGKAALAREQLEGWWWPRVCALLQSISPGTIAVTSLEQKLDEIRESMKRDALPLIMDDAEVNDAELSKLDDFCFVRQLRGIGLGQRRLELAKQDYYRAFAQRSHWVRESLVLDDEVSHFERNLIEEWQPRFEQMRDGLTAGCGEPELKQAGLGLYSWVENEARFPFRTLTNRFLSVGSYHILADRLRVGWHRDYVTLFAKQLEDA
;
A
#
# COMPACT_ATOMS: atom_id res chain seq x y z
N MET A 1 3.95 5.07 42.51
CA MET A 1 3.08 4.60 41.42
C MET A 1 3.85 4.38 40.10
N ILE A 2 5.18 4.51 40.09
CA ILE A 2 6.08 4.23 38.95
C ILE A 2 6.80 2.87 39.09
N ALA A 3 6.78 2.27 40.28
CA ALA A 3 7.50 1.03 40.57
C ALA A 3 6.71 -0.26 40.29
N LEU A 4 5.41 -0.19 39.93
CA LEU A 4 4.59 -1.38 39.61
C LEU A 4 4.54 -1.73 38.13
N MET A 5 5.10 -0.90 37.23
CA MET A 5 5.14 -1.18 35.81
C MET A 5 6.36 -2.00 35.33
N GLN A 6 7.38 -2.18 36.19
CA GLN A 6 8.58 -2.93 35.79
C GLN A 6 8.53 -4.44 36.05
N THR A 7 7.51 -4.94 36.75
CA THR A 7 7.40 -6.37 37.10
C THR A 7 6.54 -7.19 36.14
N ILE A 8 5.92 -6.55 35.11
CA ILE A 8 5.06 -7.26 34.13
C ILE A 8 5.87 -7.78 32.92
N HIS A 9 7.19 -7.59 32.89
CA HIS A 9 8.01 -7.91 31.70
C HIS A 9 8.61 -9.31 31.69
N THR A 10 8.32 -10.21 32.63
CA THR A 10 9.02 -11.50 32.72
C THR A 10 8.18 -12.76 32.59
N GLN A 11 6.87 -12.69 32.34
CA GLN A 11 6.09 -13.89 32.05
C GLN A 11 5.13 -13.69 30.88
N ASN A 12 5.66 -13.71 29.67
CA ASN A 12 4.86 -13.86 28.45
C ASN A 12 4.89 -15.35 28.05
N PRO A 13 3.83 -16.11 28.26
CA PRO A 13 3.78 -17.52 27.88
C PRO A 13 3.82 -17.75 26.37
N PHE A 14 3.78 -16.70 25.58
CA PHE A 14 3.79 -16.75 24.11
C PHE A 14 5.09 -16.25 23.47
N ASN A 15 6.25 -16.39 24.15
CA ASN A 15 7.56 -16.25 23.52
C ASN A 15 7.86 -17.42 22.56
N GLY A 16 6.86 -17.85 21.81
CA GLY A 16 7.02 -18.70 20.65
C GLY A 16 7.31 -17.83 19.45
N HIS A 17 8.49 -17.97 18.87
CA HIS A 17 8.87 -17.40 17.59
C HIS A 17 7.74 -17.63 16.58
N PHE A 18 7.00 -16.57 16.21
CA PHE A 18 6.35 -16.58 14.93
C PHE A 18 7.46 -16.66 13.88
N LEU A 19 7.68 -17.84 13.35
CA LEU A 19 8.37 -18.04 12.09
C LEU A 19 7.56 -17.27 11.04
N VAL A 20 7.99 -16.04 10.77
CA VAL A 20 7.73 -15.44 9.48
C VAL A 20 8.38 -16.41 8.50
N ALA A 21 7.56 -17.20 7.83
CA ALA A 21 8.01 -18.00 6.71
C ALA A 21 8.54 -17.00 5.68
N ASN A 22 9.85 -16.79 5.72
CA ASN A 22 10.57 -16.19 4.62
C ASN A 22 10.40 -17.15 3.43
N VAL A 23 9.38 -16.92 2.64
CA VAL A 23 9.29 -17.46 1.28
C VAL A 23 10.41 -16.76 0.49
N ARG A 24 11.63 -17.24 0.66
CA ARG A 24 12.66 -17.08 -0.36
C ARG A 24 12.19 -17.89 -1.54
N ALA A 25 11.47 -17.26 -2.46
CA ALA A 25 11.36 -17.76 -3.81
C ALA A 25 12.79 -17.85 -4.35
N VAL A 26 13.34 -19.05 -4.37
CA VAL A 26 14.56 -19.38 -5.11
C VAL A 26 14.16 -19.28 -6.57
N ILE A 27 14.42 -18.13 -7.18
CA ILE A 27 14.45 -18.01 -8.62
C ILE A 27 15.66 -18.81 -9.07
N SER A 28 15.44 -20.05 -9.48
CA SER A 28 16.45 -20.86 -10.19
C SER A 28 16.64 -20.26 -11.57
N ILE A 29 17.67 -19.43 -11.71
CA ILE A 29 18.17 -19.02 -13.02
C ILE A 29 18.90 -20.26 -13.58
N PRO A 30 18.58 -20.75 -14.80
CA PRO A 30 19.34 -21.82 -15.41
C PRO A 30 20.80 -21.37 -15.59
N GLN A 31 21.73 -22.09 -15.00
CA GLN A 31 23.15 -21.93 -15.33
C GLN A 31 23.36 -22.37 -16.77
N VAL A 32 23.57 -21.41 -17.64
CA VAL A 32 24.19 -21.67 -18.94
C VAL A 32 25.67 -21.80 -18.70
N LEU A 33 26.17 -23.04 -18.71
CA LEU A 33 27.60 -23.36 -18.75
C LEU A 33 28.15 -22.99 -20.13
N GLY A 34 29.12 -22.11 -20.17
CA GLY A 34 29.99 -22.00 -21.36
C GLY A 34 30.53 -20.61 -21.65
N GLY A 35 31.73 -20.31 -21.14
CA GLY A 35 32.81 -19.64 -21.87
C GLY A 35 32.66 -18.16 -22.21
N GLY A 36 33.56 -17.37 -21.62
CA GLY A 36 33.88 -16.03 -22.12
C GLY A 36 33.84 -14.98 -21.00
N VAL A 37 35.00 -14.46 -20.66
CA VAL A 37 35.17 -13.29 -19.80
C VAL A 37 34.43 -12.13 -20.45
N SER A 38 33.19 -11.85 -20.02
CA SER A 38 32.44 -10.68 -20.47
C SER A 38 33.02 -9.44 -19.78
N SER A 39 33.35 -8.45 -20.57
CA SER A 39 33.90 -7.17 -20.16
C SER A 39 32.92 -6.42 -19.23
N SER A 40 33.45 -5.56 -18.35
CA SER A 40 32.67 -4.75 -17.38
C SER A 40 31.58 -3.89 -18.03
N SER A 41 31.59 -3.68 -19.35
CA SER A 41 30.59 -2.93 -20.10
C SER A 41 29.19 -3.60 -20.16
N ASP A 42 29.11 -4.95 -20.18
CA ASP A 42 27.83 -5.65 -20.32
C ASP A 42 26.99 -5.59 -19.02
N LYS A 43 27.64 -5.61 -17.86
CA LYS A 43 26.92 -5.51 -16.57
C LYS A 43 26.27 -4.12 -16.38
N HIS A 44 26.91 -3.07 -16.85
CA HIS A 44 26.36 -1.72 -16.82
C HIS A 44 25.17 -1.56 -17.77
N SER A 45 25.20 -2.21 -18.95
CA SER A 45 24.12 -2.18 -19.91
C SER A 45 22.81 -2.78 -19.37
N VAL A 46 22.84 -3.93 -18.70
CA VAL A 46 21.66 -4.57 -18.13
C VAL A 46 21.05 -3.75 -17.00
N ALA A 47 21.86 -3.17 -16.12
CA ALA A 47 21.38 -2.32 -15.03
C ALA A 47 20.66 -1.06 -15.57
N HIS A 48 21.18 -0.45 -16.63
CA HIS A 48 20.56 0.71 -17.28
C HIS A 48 19.19 0.37 -17.90
N VAL A 49 19.10 -0.77 -18.59
CA VAL A 49 17.83 -1.22 -19.18
C VAL A 49 16.80 -1.49 -18.08
N ALA A 50 17.18 -2.22 -17.04
CA ALA A 50 16.29 -2.48 -15.90
C ALA A 50 15.82 -1.19 -15.22
N ALA A 51 16.72 -0.24 -14.98
CA ALA A 51 16.38 1.07 -14.41
C ALA A 51 15.42 1.87 -15.30
N GLY A 52 15.53 1.73 -16.63
CA GLY A 52 14.60 2.33 -17.58
C GLY A 52 13.17 1.83 -17.39
N TYR A 53 12.96 0.51 -17.32
CA TYR A 53 11.63 -0.07 -17.08
C TYR A 53 11.05 0.28 -15.70
N LEU A 54 11.90 0.29 -14.68
CA LEU A 54 11.46 0.72 -13.33
C LEU A 54 11.05 2.18 -13.33
N TYR A 55 11.77 3.03 -14.06
CA TYR A 55 11.42 4.44 -14.23
C TYR A 55 10.08 4.62 -14.93
N GLN A 56 9.88 3.93 -16.07
CA GLN A 56 8.61 3.98 -16.81
C GLN A 56 7.43 3.59 -15.92
N ALA A 57 7.56 2.53 -15.13
CA ALA A 57 6.51 2.05 -14.26
C ALA A 57 6.13 3.06 -13.15
N ARG A 58 7.13 3.71 -12.52
CA ARG A 58 6.88 4.77 -11.53
C ARG A 58 6.34 6.05 -12.15
N LEU A 59 6.89 6.45 -13.30
CA LEU A 59 6.38 7.59 -14.05
C LEU A 59 4.91 7.38 -14.46
N ALA A 60 4.58 6.19 -14.95
CA ALA A 60 3.21 5.84 -15.31
C ALA A 60 2.25 5.98 -14.12
N LEU A 61 2.66 5.56 -12.91
CA LEU A 61 1.88 5.76 -11.70
C LEU A 61 1.70 7.25 -11.38
N SER A 62 2.80 8.02 -11.41
CA SER A 62 2.76 9.47 -11.14
C SER A 62 1.86 10.21 -12.13
N GLU A 63 1.91 9.87 -13.42
CA GLU A 63 1.04 10.48 -14.43
C GLU A 63 -0.42 10.00 -14.28
N ALA A 64 -0.66 8.71 -13.96
CA ALA A 64 -2.00 8.20 -13.69
C ALA A 64 -2.68 8.89 -12.49
N LEU A 65 -1.91 9.24 -11.46
CA LEU A 65 -2.40 10.04 -10.32
C LEU A 65 -2.88 11.44 -10.73
N LYS A 66 -2.28 12.04 -11.76
CA LYS A 66 -2.77 13.32 -12.31
C LYS A 66 -4.11 13.13 -13.00
N TYR A 67 -4.26 12.04 -13.77
CA TYR A 67 -5.53 11.70 -14.43
C TYR A 67 -6.64 11.40 -13.44
N ALA A 68 -6.35 10.71 -12.33
CA ALA A 68 -7.33 10.45 -11.27
C ALA A 68 -8.02 11.72 -10.73
N ASN A 69 -7.35 12.87 -10.80
CA ASN A 69 -7.92 14.16 -10.40
C ASN A 69 -8.66 14.90 -11.51
N VAL A 70 -8.59 14.45 -12.78
CA VAL A 70 -9.10 15.17 -13.94
C VAL A 70 -10.13 14.35 -14.73
N ASP A 71 -9.79 13.11 -15.05
CA ASP A 71 -10.61 12.21 -15.86
C ASP A 71 -10.26 10.75 -15.60
N SER A 72 -10.99 10.12 -14.70
CA SER A 72 -10.77 8.72 -14.32
C SER A 72 -11.23 7.69 -15.36
N SER A 73 -11.88 8.12 -16.44
CA SER A 73 -12.26 7.22 -17.55
C SER A 73 -11.08 6.79 -18.42
N VAL A 74 -9.88 7.30 -18.10
CA VAL A 74 -8.64 7.01 -18.82
C VAL A 74 -8.05 5.68 -18.36
N GLU A 75 -7.39 5.00 -19.27
CA GLU A 75 -6.64 3.78 -19.04
C GLU A 75 -5.15 4.01 -19.33
N VAL A 76 -4.27 3.43 -18.51
CA VAL A 76 -2.82 3.51 -18.72
C VAL A 76 -2.27 2.17 -19.20
N SER A 77 -1.36 2.23 -20.17
CA SER A 77 -0.60 1.07 -20.64
C SER A 77 0.91 1.37 -20.67
N ILE A 78 1.73 0.32 -20.57
CA ILE A 78 3.19 0.40 -20.58
C ILE A 78 3.68 -0.53 -21.69
N GLU A 79 4.61 -0.05 -22.53
CA GLU A 79 5.19 -0.80 -23.66
C GLU A 79 4.13 -1.32 -24.67
N LYS A 80 2.96 -0.68 -24.74
CA LYS A 80 1.89 -1.04 -25.69
C LYS A 80 1.91 -0.16 -26.93
N LEU A 81 1.68 1.12 -26.77
CA LEU A 81 1.67 2.10 -27.86
C LEU A 81 2.94 2.97 -27.84
N ASP A 82 3.50 3.22 -26.66
CA ASP A 82 4.77 3.87 -26.40
C ASP A 82 5.30 3.37 -25.06
N ASP A 83 6.40 3.93 -24.52
CA ASP A 83 6.94 3.57 -23.22
C ASP A 83 5.84 3.62 -22.14
N VAL A 84 5.07 4.71 -22.12
CA VAL A 84 3.82 4.87 -21.34
C VAL A 84 2.76 5.50 -22.25
N SER A 85 1.54 4.98 -22.20
CA SER A 85 0.44 5.55 -22.99
C SER A 85 -0.80 5.70 -22.14
N PHE A 86 -1.57 6.73 -22.42
CA PHE A 86 -2.90 6.93 -21.87
C PHE A 86 -3.92 6.86 -22.99
N GLU A 87 -4.96 6.09 -22.74
CA GLU A 87 -6.01 5.76 -23.72
C GLU A 87 -7.37 6.12 -23.15
N LYS A 88 -8.25 6.60 -24.00
CA LYS A 88 -9.66 6.82 -23.68
C LYS A 88 -10.50 6.24 -24.82
N ASP A 89 -11.48 5.42 -24.49
CA ASP A 89 -12.34 4.72 -25.48
C ASP A 89 -11.53 3.97 -26.56
N GLY A 90 -10.39 3.40 -26.18
CA GLY A 90 -9.47 2.70 -27.07
C GLY A 90 -8.62 3.57 -28.00
N ALA A 91 -8.67 4.91 -27.84
CA ALA A 91 -7.86 5.86 -28.57
C ALA A 91 -6.76 6.47 -27.69
N ALA A 92 -5.54 6.54 -28.19
CA ALA A 92 -4.44 7.22 -27.50
C ALA A 92 -4.74 8.72 -27.35
N ILE A 93 -4.64 9.22 -26.13
CA ILE A 93 -4.71 10.65 -25.80
C ILE A 93 -3.36 11.22 -25.42
N ASP A 94 -2.49 10.41 -24.79
CA ASP A 94 -1.10 10.72 -24.48
C ASP A 94 -0.20 9.56 -24.84
N LEU A 95 0.94 9.87 -25.47
CA LEU A 95 2.04 8.95 -25.73
C LEU A 95 3.32 9.55 -25.13
N LEU A 96 3.88 8.88 -24.14
CA LEU A 96 5.07 9.34 -23.42
C LEU A 96 6.25 8.44 -23.81
N GLN A 97 7.29 9.04 -24.33
CA GLN A 97 8.60 8.41 -24.52
C GLN A 97 9.54 8.88 -23.43
N THR A 98 10.17 7.96 -22.73
CA THR A 98 11.08 8.26 -21.62
C THR A 98 12.54 8.14 -22.03
N LYS A 99 13.38 9.08 -21.56
CA LYS A 99 14.83 9.02 -21.69
C LYS A 99 15.46 9.28 -20.33
N HIS A 100 15.59 8.21 -19.56
CA HIS A 100 16.15 8.25 -18.22
C HIS A 100 17.67 8.00 -18.27
N HIS A 101 18.44 8.97 -17.81
CA HIS A 101 19.88 8.86 -17.65
C HIS A 101 20.24 8.77 -16.17
N LEU A 102 20.95 7.70 -15.77
CA LEU A 102 21.34 7.47 -14.36
C LEU A 102 22.37 8.47 -13.83
N HIS A 103 23.13 9.09 -14.74
CA HIS A 103 24.10 10.12 -14.42
C HIS A 103 23.71 11.40 -15.16
N GLN A 104 24.25 12.54 -14.71
CA GLN A 104 23.97 13.84 -15.30
C GLN A 104 24.17 13.78 -16.84
N ALA A 105 23.07 13.87 -17.58
CA ALA A 105 23.06 13.73 -19.02
C ALA A 105 23.62 15.00 -19.69
N ALA A 106 24.17 14.85 -20.88
CA ALA A 106 24.42 15.97 -21.75
C ALA A 106 23.11 16.70 -22.08
N ASN A 107 23.17 18.01 -22.27
CA ASN A 107 22.02 18.82 -22.65
C ASN A 107 21.33 18.27 -23.91
N LEU A 108 20.00 18.29 -23.93
CA LEU A 108 19.22 17.97 -25.10
C LEU A 108 19.35 19.11 -26.12
N THR A 109 19.99 18.81 -27.24
CA THR A 109 20.23 19.78 -28.36
C THR A 109 19.50 19.27 -29.62
N ASP A 110 19.47 20.10 -30.67
CA ASP A 110 18.84 19.75 -31.96
C ASP A 110 19.50 18.54 -32.66
N GLY A 111 20.73 18.19 -32.32
CA GLY A 111 21.44 17.01 -32.79
C GLY A 111 21.36 15.78 -31.89
N SER A 112 20.64 15.85 -30.80
CA SER A 112 20.58 14.78 -29.79
C SER A 112 19.93 13.48 -30.33
N VAL A 113 20.58 12.37 -30.01
CA VAL A 113 20.12 11.04 -30.43
C VAL A 113 18.73 10.74 -29.87
N ASP A 114 18.49 11.09 -28.62
CA ASP A 114 17.21 10.87 -27.93
C ASP A 114 16.06 11.61 -28.57
N LEU A 115 16.28 12.91 -28.91
CA LEU A 115 15.28 13.73 -29.61
C LEU A 115 14.92 13.10 -30.98
N TRP A 116 15.93 12.81 -31.79
CA TRP A 116 15.69 12.31 -33.13
C TRP A 116 15.09 10.90 -33.17
N LYS A 117 15.54 9.99 -32.29
CA LYS A 117 14.95 8.66 -32.21
C LYS A 117 13.47 8.74 -31.83
N THR A 118 13.13 9.60 -30.87
CA THR A 118 11.75 9.82 -30.44
C THR A 118 10.89 10.43 -31.55
N LEU A 119 11.37 11.50 -32.20
CA LEU A 119 10.68 12.11 -33.33
C LEU A 119 10.50 11.14 -34.49
N GLY A 120 11.50 10.27 -34.77
CA GLY A 120 11.40 9.22 -35.79
C GLY A 120 10.30 8.22 -35.51
N ILE A 121 10.18 7.75 -34.26
CA ILE A 121 9.11 6.81 -33.83
C ILE A 121 7.74 7.48 -34.04
N TRP A 122 7.58 8.72 -33.58
CA TRP A 122 6.31 9.44 -33.70
C TRP A 122 5.99 9.83 -35.16
N ALA A 123 6.98 10.07 -35.98
CA ALA A 123 6.81 10.32 -37.41
C ALA A 123 6.30 9.05 -38.13
N GLU A 124 6.82 7.87 -37.81
CA GLU A 124 6.31 6.60 -38.34
C GLU A 124 4.84 6.37 -37.92
N LYS A 125 4.50 6.57 -36.64
CA LYS A 125 3.11 6.49 -36.15
C LYS A 125 2.19 7.51 -36.86
N THR A 126 2.67 8.72 -37.04
CA THR A 126 1.92 9.78 -37.75
C THR A 126 1.75 9.46 -39.23
N LYS A 127 2.73 8.84 -39.86
CA LYS A 127 2.62 8.37 -41.25
C LYS A 127 1.53 7.31 -41.41
N ASP A 128 1.46 6.35 -40.47
CA ASP A 128 0.47 5.30 -40.47
C ASP A 128 -0.94 5.82 -40.09
N ASN A 129 -1.01 6.85 -39.29
CA ASN A 129 -2.27 7.50 -38.87
C ASN A 129 -2.12 9.03 -38.88
N PRO A 130 -2.34 9.70 -40.03
CA PRO A 130 -2.15 11.15 -40.16
C PRO A 130 -3.04 12.03 -39.23
N SER A 131 -4.16 11.50 -38.72
CA SER A 131 -5.02 12.23 -37.79
C SER A 131 -4.56 12.13 -36.33
N LEU A 132 -3.52 11.34 -36.06
CA LEU A 132 -3.06 11.09 -34.68
C LEU A 132 -2.58 12.37 -33.98
N PRO A 133 -1.78 13.27 -34.59
CA PRO A 133 -1.33 14.51 -33.92
C PRO A 133 -2.46 15.46 -33.53
N GLY A 134 -3.58 15.45 -34.24
CA GLY A 134 -4.71 16.33 -33.94
C GLY A 134 -5.48 15.94 -32.66
N ARG A 135 -5.24 14.76 -32.09
CA ARG A 135 -5.99 14.22 -30.93
C ARG A 135 -5.14 13.64 -29.83
N THR A 136 -3.83 13.53 -30.06
CA THR A 136 -2.90 12.85 -29.16
C THR A 136 -1.75 13.79 -28.81
N ARG A 137 -1.45 13.92 -27.54
CA ARG A 137 -0.25 14.60 -27.07
C ARG A 137 0.92 13.62 -27.09
N PHE A 138 2.06 14.07 -27.58
CA PHE A 138 3.32 13.32 -27.59
C PHE A 138 4.27 13.99 -26.59
N ALA A 139 4.68 13.31 -25.54
CA ALA A 139 5.54 13.85 -24.52
C ALA A 139 6.89 13.13 -24.47
N LEU A 140 7.99 13.83 -24.74
CA LEU A 140 9.33 13.35 -24.42
C LEU A 140 9.67 13.74 -22.99
N VAL A 141 9.72 12.77 -22.10
CA VAL A 141 10.10 12.92 -20.70
C VAL A 141 11.58 12.57 -20.56
N THR A 142 12.42 13.54 -20.20
CA THR A 142 13.86 13.33 -20.09
C THR A 142 14.44 13.95 -18.83
N THR A 143 15.40 13.27 -18.21
CA THR A 143 16.19 13.80 -17.09
C THR A 143 17.28 14.80 -17.54
N SER A 144 17.54 14.90 -18.87
CA SER A 144 18.42 15.90 -19.44
C SER A 144 17.81 17.29 -19.39
N ALA A 145 18.62 18.32 -19.28
CA ALA A 145 18.18 19.72 -19.45
C ALA A 145 18.17 20.10 -20.94
N VAL A 146 17.24 20.95 -21.31
CA VAL A 146 17.17 21.51 -22.67
C VAL A 146 18.03 22.78 -22.74
N SER A 147 18.82 22.92 -23.83
CA SER A 147 19.57 24.13 -24.09
C SER A 147 18.68 25.24 -24.66
N GLU A 148 18.85 26.47 -24.20
CA GLU A 148 18.14 27.62 -24.75
C GLU A 148 18.41 27.79 -26.25
N GLY A 149 17.40 28.29 -26.96
CA GLY A 149 17.50 28.56 -28.41
C GLY A 149 17.42 27.32 -29.30
N THR A 150 17.20 26.12 -28.74
CA THR A 150 17.03 24.88 -29.51
C THR A 150 15.56 24.63 -29.84
N ALA A 151 15.30 23.76 -30.82
CA ALA A 151 13.97 23.29 -31.13
C ALA A 151 13.28 22.64 -29.91
N ALA A 152 14.03 21.85 -29.15
CA ALA A 152 13.50 21.22 -27.92
C ALA A 152 13.02 22.27 -26.90
N HIS A 153 13.72 23.42 -26.77
CA HIS A 153 13.29 24.53 -25.92
C HIS A 153 11.95 25.14 -26.37
N LEU A 154 11.79 25.34 -27.67
CA LEU A 154 10.54 25.88 -28.25
C LEU A 154 9.37 24.91 -28.19
N LEU A 155 9.64 23.62 -27.99
CA LEU A 155 8.64 22.55 -27.85
C LEU A 155 8.26 22.23 -26.41
N ARG A 156 8.76 22.96 -25.42
CA ARG A 156 8.30 22.88 -24.04
C ARG A 156 6.82 23.25 -23.92
N PRO A 157 6.09 22.75 -22.90
CA PRO A 157 4.75 23.26 -22.60
C PRO A 157 4.78 24.77 -22.42
N ALA A 158 3.76 25.48 -22.90
CA ALA A 158 3.62 26.90 -22.62
C ALA A 158 3.38 27.10 -21.11
N THR A 159 4.29 27.80 -20.45
CA THR A 159 4.17 28.20 -19.04
C THR A 159 3.83 29.68 -18.94
N ILE A 160 3.19 30.06 -17.83
CA ILE A 160 2.86 31.48 -17.60
C ILE A 160 4.16 32.26 -17.49
N GLY A 161 4.41 33.17 -18.43
CA GLY A 161 5.59 34.07 -18.48
C GLY A 161 6.65 33.72 -19.52
N GLU A 162 6.61 32.56 -20.18
CA GLU A 162 7.60 32.12 -21.19
C GLU A 162 7.10 32.30 -22.64
N GLY A 163 6.13 33.06 -22.91
CA GLY A 163 5.63 33.31 -24.29
C GLY A 163 5.00 32.07 -24.97
N PRO A 164 4.44 32.24 -26.16
CA PRO A 164 3.87 31.13 -26.92
C PRO A 164 4.97 30.26 -27.53
N ARG A 165 4.68 28.96 -27.69
CA ARG A 165 5.53 28.02 -28.41
C ARG A 165 5.67 28.41 -29.87
N ASP A 166 6.90 28.39 -30.39
CA ASP A 166 7.20 28.75 -31.79
C ASP A 166 7.48 27.48 -32.60
N ILE A 167 6.41 26.90 -33.15
CA ILE A 167 6.48 25.65 -33.92
C ILE A 167 7.20 25.85 -35.27
N ASP A 168 7.04 27.01 -35.89
CA ASP A 168 7.70 27.31 -37.16
C ASP A 168 9.21 27.40 -36.96
N LYS A 169 9.65 28.07 -35.94
CA LYS A 169 11.07 28.17 -35.60
C LYS A 169 11.68 26.84 -35.17
N ALA A 170 10.96 26.08 -34.36
CA ALA A 170 11.37 24.71 -33.98
C ALA A 170 11.55 23.81 -35.22
N HIS A 171 10.62 23.88 -36.17
CA HIS A 171 10.70 23.14 -37.41
C HIS A 171 11.92 23.52 -38.25
N GLU A 172 12.20 24.85 -38.42
CA GLU A 172 13.39 25.35 -39.11
C GLU A 172 14.68 24.81 -38.49
N LEU A 173 14.81 24.88 -37.16
CA LEU A 173 16.00 24.42 -36.43
C LEU A 173 16.19 22.89 -36.60
N LEU A 174 15.12 22.10 -36.52
CA LEU A 174 15.20 20.66 -36.76
C LEU A 174 15.61 20.30 -38.18
N LEU A 175 15.09 21.01 -39.21
CA LEU A 175 15.49 20.77 -40.59
C LEU A 175 16.95 21.16 -40.82
N ALA A 176 17.42 22.26 -40.24
CA ALA A 176 18.83 22.68 -40.31
C ALA A 176 19.75 21.64 -39.64
N ALA A 177 19.36 21.13 -38.46
CA ALA A 177 20.10 20.07 -37.77
C ALA A 177 20.10 18.75 -38.55
N ALA A 178 18.97 18.39 -39.17
CA ALA A 178 18.87 17.21 -40.04
C ALA A 178 19.83 17.28 -41.25
N ALA A 179 19.87 18.44 -41.93
CA ALA A 179 20.73 18.65 -43.09
C ALA A 179 22.24 18.65 -42.74
N ALA A 180 22.59 19.12 -41.54
CA ALA A 180 23.97 19.15 -41.06
C ALA A 180 24.45 17.83 -40.44
N SER A 181 23.53 16.93 -40.10
CA SER A 181 23.85 15.71 -39.34
C SER A 181 24.62 14.69 -40.20
N LYS A 182 25.72 14.19 -39.60
CA LYS A 182 26.48 13.01 -40.13
C LYS A 182 26.34 11.79 -39.22
N ASN A 183 25.47 11.84 -38.22
CA ASN A 183 25.31 10.79 -37.23
C ASN A 183 24.45 9.62 -37.77
N ALA A 184 25.11 8.51 -38.08
CA ALA A 184 24.46 7.32 -38.59
C ALA A 184 23.37 6.76 -37.65
N ALA A 185 23.49 6.97 -36.33
CA ALA A 185 22.55 6.45 -35.33
C ALA A 185 21.16 7.09 -35.42
N ILE A 186 21.04 8.28 -36.03
CA ILE A 186 19.78 9.02 -36.17
C ILE A 186 19.34 9.21 -37.62
N ALA A 187 20.13 8.74 -38.57
CA ALA A 187 19.88 8.95 -40.00
C ALA A 187 18.49 8.42 -40.40
N LYS A 188 18.10 7.20 -39.95
CA LYS A 188 16.78 6.62 -40.21
C LYS A 188 15.66 7.51 -39.65
N SER A 189 15.82 7.98 -38.43
CA SER A 189 14.81 8.81 -37.74
C SER A 189 14.64 10.18 -38.43
N ILE A 190 15.73 10.78 -38.92
CA ILE A 190 15.69 11.99 -39.72
C ILE A 190 14.87 11.73 -41.00
N VAL A 191 15.16 10.63 -41.71
CA VAL A 191 14.42 10.27 -42.92
C VAL A 191 12.93 10.06 -42.64
N SER A 192 12.57 9.35 -41.55
CA SER A 192 11.17 9.14 -41.18
C SER A 192 10.43 10.48 -40.93
N PHE A 193 11.04 11.42 -40.22
CA PHE A 193 10.45 12.72 -40.00
C PHE A 193 10.38 13.59 -41.28
N THR A 194 11.48 13.74 -42.02
CA THR A 194 11.52 14.57 -43.21
C THR A 194 10.73 14.06 -44.39
N ALA A 195 10.39 12.75 -44.42
CA ALA A 195 9.52 12.17 -45.42
C ALA A 195 8.03 12.53 -45.21
N LEU A 196 7.62 13.00 -44.07
CA LEU A 196 6.26 13.51 -43.86
C LEU A 196 6.04 14.81 -44.66
N PRO A 197 4.82 15.07 -45.17
CA PRO A 197 4.47 16.40 -45.67
C PRO A 197 4.75 17.51 -44.66
N THR A 198 5.22 18.66 -45.09
CA THR A 198 5.59 19.80 -44.22
C THR A 198 4.45 20.19 -43.26
N ALA A 199 3.21 20.19 -43.75
CA ALA A 199 2.05 20.49 -42.88
C ALA A 199 1.91 19.46 -41.75
N LEU A 200 2.11 18.18 -42.03
CA LEU A 200 2.03 17.11 -41.07
C LEU A 200 3.22 17.09 -40.09
N GLN A 201 4.43 17.49 -40.55
CA GLN A 201 5.58 17.71 -39.68
C GLN A 201 5.24 18.78 -38.61
N LYS A 202 4.67 19.91 -39.01
CA LYS A 202 4.29 20.99 -38.11
C LYS A 202 3.14 20.61 -37.19
N GLU A 203 2.16 19.86 -37.70
CA GLU A 203 1.07 19.32 -36.87
C GLU A 203 1.61 18.37 -35.80
N LEU A 204 2.51 17.45 -36.15
CA LEU A 204 3.19 16.60 -35.18
C LEU A 204 3.94 17.44 -34.13
N LEU A 205 4.75 18.42 -34.55
CA LEU A 205 5.51 19.27 -33.62
C LEU A 205 4.58 20.09 -32.70
N SER A 206 3.40 20.48 -33.17
CA SER A 206 2.42 21.18 -32.34
C SER A 206 1.87 20.29 -31.23
N ALA A 207 1.76 18.98 -31.47
CA ALA A 207 1.33 17.98 -30.49
C ALA A 207 2.47 17.49 -29.58
N VAL A 208 3.75 17.71 -29.97
CA VAL A 208 4.93 17.32 -29.19
C VAL A 208 5.16 18.29 -28.02
N GLN A 209 5.44 17.74 -26.83
CA GLN A 209 5.89 18.47 -25.65
C GLN A 209 7.19 17.85 -25.11
N ILE A 210 8.17 18.71 -24.82
CA ILE A 210 9.43 18.29 -24.19
C ILE A 210 9.35 18.60 -22.70
N LEU A 211 9.37 17.56 -21.89
CA LEU A 211 9.36 17.61 -20.43
C LEU A 211 10.77 17.29 -19.94
N ASP A 212 11.62 18.31 -19.92
CA ASP A 212 13.02 18.20 -19.51
C ASP A 212 13.21 18.37 -18.00
N GLY A 213 14.39 18.00 -17.50
CA GLY A 213 14.66 18.04 -16.06
C GLY A 213 13.72 17.19 -15.24
N ALA A 214 13.17 16.13 -15.84
CA ALA A 214 12.27 15.21 -15.14
C ALA A 214 12.95 14.59 -13.92
N PRO A 215 12.20 14.29 -12.84
CA PRO A 215 12.75 13.69 -11.62
C PRO A 215 13.51 12.41 -11.92
N LEU A 216 14.59 12.14 -11.20
CA LEU A 216 15.23 10.82 -11.21
C LEU A 216 14.31 9.79 -10.58
N ILE A 217 14.59 8.49 -10.80
CA ILE A 217 13.76 7.40 -10.27
C ILE A 217 13.58 7.45 -8.73
N ALA A 218 14.60 7.90 -8.01
CA ALA A 218 14.55 8.09 -6.56
C ALA A 218 13.66 9.29 -6.17
N ASP A 219 13.69 10.36 -6.96
CA ASP A 219 12.91 11.57 -6.67
C ASP A 219 11.43 11.39 -6.95
N LEU A 220 11.05 10.44 -7.84
CA LEU A 220 9.66 10.09 -8.10
C LEU A 220 8.91 9.59 -6.85
N GLU A 221 9.61 9.03 -5.86
CA GLU A 221 9.01 8.67 -4.58
C GLU A 221 8.40 9.90 -3.89
N ALA A 222 9.19 10.96 -3.77
CA ALA A 222 8.72 12.21 -3.16
C ALA A 222 7.63 12.89 -4.00
N VAL A 223 7.68 12.78 -5.33
CA VAL A 223 6.63 13.31 -6.22
C VAL A 223 5.31 12.58 -5.95
N ILE A 224 5.32 11.25 -5.92
CA ILE A 224 4.13 10.45 -5.64
C ILE A 224 3.60 10.73 -4.22
N GLU A 225 4.47 10.79 -3.21
CA GLU A 225 4.09 11.14 -1.84
C GLU A 225 3.40 12.50 -1.76
N ASN A 226 3.91 13.50 -2.46
CA ASN A 226 3.30 14.83 -2.52
C ASN A 226 1.92 14.81 -3.22
N GLN A 227 1.76 14.00 -4.28
CA GLN A 227 0.48 13.88 -4.99
C GLN A 227 -0.61 13.25 -4.10
N ILE A 228 -0.25 12.32 -3.21
CA ILE A 228 -1.18 11.63 -2.31
C ILE A 228 -1.18 12.17 -0.88
N ALA A 229 -0.41 13.22 -0.60
CA ALA A 229 -0.24 13.76 0.76
C ALA A 229 -1.55 14.15 1.46
N LEU A 230 -2.56 14.60 0.71
CA LEU A 230 -3.87 14.96 1.26
C LEU A 230 -4.74 13.74 1.59
N LEU A 231 -4.41 12.56 1.07
CA LEU A 231 -5.15 11.32 1.31
C LEU A 231 -4.70 10.62 2.60
N ALA A 232 -3.47 10.86 3.02
CA ALA A 232 -2.88 10.23 4.20
C ALA A 232 -2.88 11.17 5.42
N PRO A 233 -2.99 10.65 6.65
CA PRO A 233 -2.72 11.41 7.85
C PRO A 233 -1.29 11.98 7.84
N ARG A 234 -1.06 13.08 8.59
CA ARG A 234 0.26 13.70 8.67
C ARG A 234 1.34 12.68 9.05
N GLY A 235 2.44 12.65 8.28
CA GLY A 235 3.57 11.73 8.47
C GLY A 235 3.33 10.30 7.93
N LYS A 236 2.21 10.02 7.28
CA LYS A 236 1.88 8.70 6.73
C LYS A 236 1.95 8.62 5.19
N ALA A 237 2.39 9.68 4.51
CA ALA A 237 2.45 9.72 3.05
C ALA A 237 3.37 8.63 2.46
N ALA A 238 4.53 8.37 3.08
CA ALA A 238 5.43 7.31 2.67
C ALA A 238 4.76 5.92 2.77
N LEU A 239 4.06 5.63 3.88
CA LEU A 239 3.33 4.38 4.05
C LEU A 239 2.19 4.24 3.01
N ALA A 240 1.49 5.33 2.70
CA ALA A 240 0.46 5.34 1.66
C ALA A 240 1.05 5.04 0.28
N ARG A 241 2.21 5.65 -0.05
CA ARG A 241 2.94 5.35 -1.28
C ARG A 241 3.36 3.88 -1.36
N GLU A 242 3.93 3.32 -0.29
CA GLU A 242 4.33 1.91 -0.25
C GLU A 242 3.16 0.96 -0.52
N GLN A 243 2.00 1.21 0.08
CA GLN A 243 0.79 0.43 -0.18
C GLN A 243 0.29 0.58 -1.62
N LEU A 244 0.36 1.80 -2.16
CA LEU A 244 -0.03 2.09 -3.52
C LEU A 244 0.92 1.42 -4.54
N GLU A 245 2.24 1.53 -4.35
CA GLU A 245 3.24 0.86 -5.17
C GLU A 245 3.12 -0.67 -5.06
N GLY A 246 2.86 -1.22 -3.87
CA GLY A 246 2.60 -2.63 -3.66
C GLY A 246 1.39 -3.17 -4.46
N TRP A 247 0.36 -2.33 -4.65
CA TRP A 247 -0.78 -2.64 -5.50
C TRP A 247 -0.47 -2.46 -6.99
N TRP A 248 0.35 -1.47 -7.35
CA TRP A 248 0.70 -1.11 -8.73
C TRP A 248 1.61 -2.13 -9.41
N TRP A 249 2.70 -2.53 -8.75
CA TRP A 249 3.73 -3.40 -9.30
C TRP A 249 3.24 -4.73 -9.88
N PRO A 250 2.38 -5.52 -9.22
CA PRO A 250 1.87 -6.76 -9.80
C PRO A 250 1.09 -6.52 -11.10
N ARG A 251 0.40 -5.38 -11.21
CA ARG A 251 -0.35 -4.99 -12.41
C ARG A 251 0.57 -4.64 -13.56
N VAL A 252 1.62 -3.87 -13.30
CA VAL A 252 2.67 -3.58 -14.28
C VAL A 252 3.33 -4.88 -14.75
N CYS A 253 3.70 -5.77 -13.84
CA CYS A 253 4.26 -7.06 -14.19
C CYS A 253 3.32 -7.88 -15.10
N ALA A 254 2.02 -7.86 -14.83
CA ALA A 254 1.04 -8.54 -15.65
C ALA A 254 0.94 -7.94 -17.06
N LEU A 255 1.00 -6.61 -17.20
CA LEU A 255 1.06 -5.94 -18.51
C LEU A 255 2.29 -6.36 -19.31
N LEU A 256 3.46 -6.34 -18.68
CA LEU A 256 4.73 -6.67 -19.37
C LEU A 256 4.86 -8.16 -19.74
N GLN A 257 4.14 -9.05 -19.05
CA GLN A 257 4.13 -10.50 -19.35
C GLN A 257 3.06 -10.90 -20.36
N SER A 258 2.11 -10.03 -20.67
CA SER A 258 0.98 -10.36 -21.54
C SER A 258 1.39 -10.41 -23.01
N ILE A 259 0.95 -11.45 -23.71
CA ILE A 259 1.09 -11.56 -25.17
C ILE A 259 0.22 -10.50 -25.89
N SER A 260 -0.88 -10.10 -25.28
CA SER A 260 -1.72 -8.98 -25.71
C SER A 260 -1.69 -7.89 -24.61
N PRO A 261 -1.03 -6.77 -24.88
CA PRO A 261 -0.89 -5.71 -23.86
C PRO A 261 -2.26 -5.21 -23.41
N GLY A 262 -2.53 -5.34 -22.12
CA GLY A 262 -3.71 -4.79 -21.48
C GLY A 262 -3.54 -3.34 -21.08
N THR A 263 -4.46 -2.88 -20.26
CA THR A 263 -4.46 -1.54 -19.64
C THR A 263 -4.76 -1.63 -18.15
N ILE A 264 -4.39 -0.62 -17.39
CA ILE A 264 -4.81 -0.43 -16.00
C ILE A 264 -5.77 0.77 -15.99
N ALA A 265 -7.01 0.56 -15.60
CA ALA A 265 -7.99 1.64 -15.51
C ALA A 265 -7.64 2.60 -14.36
N VAL A 266 -7.70 3.90 -14.60
CA VAL A 266 -7.49 4.94 -13.58
C VAL A 266 -8.56 4.87 -12.49
N THR A 267 -9.79 4.45 -12.81
CA THR A 267 -10.84 4.16 -11.81
C THR A 267 -10.42 3.11 -10.79
N SER A 268 -9.63 2.08 -11.19
CA SER A 268 -9.10 1.10 -10.24
C SER A 268 -8.02 1.70 -9.33
N LEU A 269 -7.27 2.69 -9.81
CA LEU A 269 -6.32 3.45 -9.00
C LEU A 269 -7.06 4.31 -7.97
N GLU A 270 -8.15 5.01 -8.36
CA GLU A 270 -9.00 5.77 -7.43
C GLU A 270 -9.59 4.89 -6.33
N GLN A 271 -10.14 3.72 -6.70
CA GLN A 271 -10.65 2.77 -5.72
C GLN A 271 -9.56 2.36 -4.72
N LYS A 272 -8.33 2.12 -5.21
CA LYS A 272 -7.20 1.78 -4.33
C LYS A 272 -6.79 2.94 -3.42
N LEU A 273 -6.83 4.17 -3.89
CA LEU A 273 -6.57 5.35 -3.08
C LEU A 273 -7.62 5.50 -1.97
N ASP A 274 -8.90 5.25 -2.27
CA ASP A 274 -9.97 5.26 -1.28
C ASP A 274 -9.78 4.16 -0.23
N GLU A 275 -9.42 2.93 -0.63
CA GLU A 275 -9.09 1.85 0.31
C GLU A 275 -7.94 2.24 1.25
N ILE A 276 -6.85 2.82 0.71
CA ILE A 276 -5.71 3.29 1.49
C ILE A 276 -6.15 4.37 2.47
N ARG A 277 -6.93 5.36 2.03
CA ARG A 277 -7.46 6.43 2.87
C ARG A 277 -8.29 5.88 4.02
N GLU A 278 -9.21 4.95 3.73
CA GLU A 278 -10.05 4.32 4.75
C GLU A 278 -9.21 3.52 5.76
N SER A 279 -8.22 2.74 5.28
CA SER A 279 -7.33 1.96 6.13
C SER A 279 -6.45 2.81 7.07
N MET A 280 -6.22 4.07 6.70
CA MET A 280 -5.39 5.01 7.47
C MET A 280 -6.19 5.92 8.40
N LYS A 281 -7.50 5.80 8.42
CA LYS A 281 -8.31 6.54 9.41
C LYS A 281 -7.84 6.21 10.81
N ARG A 282 -7.83 7.22 11.70
CA ARG A 282 -7.40 7.07 13.09
C ARG A 282 -8.17 5.97 13.83
N ASP A 283 -9.41 5.73 13.43
CA ASP A 283 -10.28 4.72 14.04
C ASP A 283 -10.16 3.32 13.39
N ALA A 284 -9.50 3.19 12.25
CA ALA A 284 -9.26 1.92 11.58
C ALA A 284 -8.17 1.14 12.32
N LEU A 285 -8.57 0.06 12.99
CA LEU A 285 -7.66 -0.90 13.60
C LEU A 285 -7.70 -2.21 12.80
N PRO A 286 -6.53 -2.74 12.37
CA PRO A 286 -6.50 -4.01 11.67
C PRO A 286 -6.97 -5.15 12.58
N LEU A 287 -7.89 -5.97 12.09
CA LEU A 287 -8.37 -7.18 12.75
C LEU A 287 -7.62 -8.38 12.18
N ILE A 288 -6.51 -8.77 12.83
CA ILE A 288 -5.70 -9.92 12.40
C ILE A 288 -6.18 -11.24 12.99
N MET A 289 -7.03 -11.19 14.03
CA MET A 289 -7.50 -12.36 14.76
C MET A 289 -8.98 -12.68 14.49
N ASP A 290 -9.64 -12.00 13.53
CA ASP A 290 -11.10 -12.19 13.32
C ASP A 290 -11.44 -13.59 12.82
N ASP A 291 -10.65 -14.11 11.87
CA ASP A 291 -10.82 -15.47 11.33
C ASP A 291 -9.71 -16.44 11.78
N ALA A 292 -8.96 -16.10 12.83
CA ALA A 292 -7.83 -16.92 13.25
C ALA A 292 -8.30 -18.22 13.92
N GLU A 293 -7.86 -19.35 13.37
CA GLU A 293 -7.98 -20.65 14.02
C GLU A 293 -6.90 -20.79 15.09
N VAL A 294 -7.32 -21.15 16.31
CA VAL A 294 -6.42 -21.37 17.44
C VAL A 294 -6.27 -22.87 17.64
N ASN A 295 -5.04 -23.36 17.59
CA ASN A 295 -4.77 -24.79 17.75
C ASN A 295 -4.93 -25.26 19.22
N ASP A 296 -5.23 -26.55 19.41
CA ASP A 296 -5.48 -27.13 20.72
C ASP A 296 -4.29 -27.03 21.68
N ALA A 297 -3.07 -27.02 21.17
CA ALA A 297 -1.86 -26.89 21.98
C ALA A 297 -1.77 -25.49 22.64
N GLU A 298 -2.17 -24.45 21.92
CA GLU A 298 -2.24 -23.08 22.51
C GLU A 298 -3.38 -22.97 23.51
N LEU A 299 -4.53 -23.57 23.23
CA LEU A 299 -5.67 -23.58 24.15
C LEU A 299 -5.38 -24.35 25.45
N SER A 300 -4.60 -25.43 25.37
CA SER A 300 -4.21 -26.21 26.54
C SER A 300 -3.32 -25.45 27.52
N LYS A 301 -2.51 -24.48 27.02
CA LYS A 301 -1.72 -23.60 27.91
C LYS A 301 -2.55 -22.73 28.83
N LEU A 302 -3.82 -22.52 28.50
CA LEU A 302 -4.74 -21.69 29.27
C LEU A 302 -5.45 -22.46 30.39
N ASP A 303 -5.27 -23.79 30.51
CA ASP A 303 -6.04 -24.64 31.42
C ASP A 303 -5.89 -24.25 32.90
N ASP A 304 -4.75 -23.69 33.28
CA ASP A 304 -4.44 -23.27 34.63
C ASP A 304 -4.71 -21.78 34.90
N PHE A 305 -5.21 -21.05 33.92
CA PHE A 305 -5.50 -19.63 34.07
C PHE A 305 -6.68 -19.40 35.01
N CYS A 306 -6.64 -18.28 35.75
CA CYS A 306 -7.64 -17.96 36.76
C CYS A 306 -9.07 -17.87 36.17
N PHE A 307 -9.23 -17.28 34.97
CA PHE A 307 -10.54 -17.20 34.32
C PHE A 307 -11.11 -18.58 33.98
N VAL A 308 -10.27 -19.55 33.59
CA VAL A 308 -10.69 -20.93 33.32
C VAL A 308 -11.16 -21.60 34.59
N ARG A 309 -10.44 -21.40 35.68
CA ARG A 309 -10.82 -21.94 37.01
C ARG A 309 -12.14 -21.32 37.51
N GLN A 310 -12.33 -19.99 37.29
CA GLN A 310 -13.61 -19.33 37.61
C GLN A 310 -14.78 -19.93 36.83
N LEU A 311 -14.62 -20.18 35.52
CA LEU A 311 -15.64 -20.77 34.65
C LEU A 311 -15.94 -22.22 35.03
N ARG A 312 -14.93 -23.02 35.38
CA ARG A 312 -15.11 -24.37 35.92
C ARG A 312 -15.82 -24.31 37.28
N GLY A 313 -15.47 -23.34 38.12
CA GLY A 313 -16.06 -23.11 39.43
C GLY A 313 -17.58 -22.91 39.41
N ILE A 314 -18.10 -22.19 38.40
CA ILE A 314 -19.56 -22.02 38.21
C ILE A 314 -20.20 -23.17 37.43
N GLY A 315 -19.45 -24.22 37.06
CA GLY A 315 -19.97 -25.39 36.36
C GLY A 315 -20.17 -25.20 34.85
N LEU A 316 -19.37 -24.36 34.18
CA LEU A 316 -19.47 -24.19 32.73
C LEU A 316 -19.11 -25.48 32.00
N GLY A 317 -19.92 -25.87 31.00
CA GLY A 317 -19.70 -27.08 30.22
C GLY A 317 -18.44 -27.00 29.32
N GLN A 318 -17.78 -28.12 29.07
CA GLN A 318 -16.48 -28.22 28.41
C GLN A 318 -16.45 -27.49 27.07
N ARG A 319 -17.47 -27.64 26.22
CA ARG A 319 -17.48 -26.99 24.88
C ARG A 319 -17.52 -25.47 24.99
N ARG A 320 -18.28 -24.90 25.92
CA ARG A 320 -18.32 -23.45 26.17
C ARG A 320 -17.00 -22.96 26.77
N LEU A 321 -16.34 -23.79 27.58
CA LEU A 321 -15.00 -23.47 28.11
C LEU A 321 -13.94 -23.37 27.00
N GLU A 322 -14.00 -24.27 26.02
CA GLU A 322 -13.11 -24.20 24.85
C GLU A 322 -13.34 -22.92 24.03
N LEU A 323 -14.60 -22.55 23.80
CA LEU A 323 -14.93 -21.28 23.13
C LEU A 323 -14.45 -20.07 23.93
N ALA A 324 -14.57 -20.09 25.26
CA ALA A 324 -14.07 -19.04 26.13
C ALA A 324 -12.54 -18.87 26.03
N LYS A 325 -11.80 -19.98 25.96
CA LYS A 325 -10.35 -19.95 25.74
C LYS A 325 -9.99 -19.38 24.37
N GLN A 326 -10.73 -19.71 23.32
CA GLN A 326 -10.53 -19.13 21.98
C GLN A 326 -10.77 -17.62 21.99
N ASP A 327 -11.85 -17.14 22.62
CA ASP A 327 -12.15 -15.72 22.74
C ASP A 327 -11.04 -14.99 23.54
N TYR A 328 -10.57 -15.58 24.65
CA TYR A 328 -9.45 -15.05 25.42
C TYR A 328 -8.21 -14.89 24.55
N TYR A 329 -7.79 -15.97 23.87
CA TYR A 329 -6.58 -15.98 23.05
C TYR A 329 -6.65 -14.92 21.94
N ARG A 330 -7.76 -14.89 21.20
CA ARG A 330 -7.96 -13.95 20.10
C ARG A 330 -7.94 -12.50 20.58
N ALA A 331 -8.64 -12.18 21.68
CA ALA A 331 -8.63 -10.84 22.26
C ALA A 331 -7.26 -10.44 22.78
N PHE A 332 -6.56 -11.34 23.48
CA PHE A 332 -5.23 -11.08 24.00
C PHE A 332 -4.22 -10.84 22.88
N ALA A 333 -4.17 -11.69 21.86
CA ALA A 333 -3.27 -11.58 20.73
C ALA A 333 -3.56 -10.29 19.91
N GLN A 334 -4.84 -10.00 19.68
CA GLN A 334 -5.27 -8.81 18.95
C GLN A 334 -4.88 -7.52 19.67
N ARG A 335 -5.20 -7.40 20.95
CA ARG A 335 -4.86 -6.24 21.76
C ARG A 335 -3.35 -6.08 21.91
N SER A 336 -2.61 -7.17 22.10
CA SER A 336 -1.15 -7.18 22.17
C SER A 336 -0.51 -6.72 20.86
N HIS A 337 -1.09 -7.11 19.72
CA HIS A 337 -0.66 -6.61 18.40
C HIS A 337 -0.84 -5.10 18.31
N TRP A 338 -2.02 -4.56 18.62
CA TRP A 338 -2.28 -3.13 18.55
C TRP A 338 -1.33 -2.31 19.42
N VAL A 339 -1.05 -2.76 20.65
CA VAL A 339 -0.10 -2.09 21.56
C VAL A 339 1.32 -2.13 21.02
N ARG A 340 1.77 -3.30 20.56
CA ARG A 340 3.13 -3.51 20.03
C ARG A 340 3.40 -2.69 18.77
N GLU A 341 2.42 -2.57 17.90
CA GLU A 341 2.51 -1.78 16.66
C GLU A 341 2.17 -0.29 16.88
N SER A 342 1.98 0.15 18.15
CA SER A 342 1.62 1.53 18.49
C SER A 342 0.36 2.06 17.77
N LEU A 343 -0.59 1.16 17.50
CA LEU A 343 -1.85 1.50 16.83
C LEU A 343 -2.91 2.06 17.78
N VAL A 344 -2.71 1.87 19.09
CA VAL A 344 -3.57 2.38 20.17
C VAL A 344 -2.77 3.21 21.15
N LEU A 345 -3.42 4.19 21.78
CA LEU A 345 -2.82 4.99 22.85
C LEU A 345 -2.80 4.20 24.16
N ASP A 346 -1.87 4.52 25.06
CA ASP A 346 -1.65 3.78 26.30
C ASP A 346 -2.90 3.72 27.20
N ASP A 347 -3.75 4.74 27.15
CA ASP A 347 -4.96 4.85 27.96
C ASP A 347 -6.22 4.24 27.30
N GLU A 348 -6.21 3.98 25.98
CA GLU A 348 -7.39 3.47 25.28
C GLU A 348 -7.79 2.06 25.73
N VAL A 349 -6.80 1.19 25.90
CA VAL A 349 -7.03 -0.18 26.40
C VAL A 349 -7.56 -0.12 27.84
N SER A 350 -6.97 0.75 28.68
CA SER A 350 -7.39 0.94 30.07
C SER A 350 -8.79 1.55 30.17
N HIS A 351 -9.14 2.46 29.25
CA HIS A 351 -10.48 3.04 29.18
C HIS A 351 -11.51 1.98 28.79
N PHE A 352 -11.21 1.18 27.78
CA PHE A 352 -12.08 0.06 27.38
C PHE A 352 -12.31 -0.94 28.53
N GLU A 353 -11.26 -1.31 29.25
CA GLU A 353 -11.37 -2.20 30.43
C GLU A 353 -12.24 -1.58 31.53
N ARG A 354 -12.13 -0.27 31.79
CA ARG A 354 -13.02 0.43 32.75
C ARG A 354 -14.47 0.36 32.32
N ASN A 355 -14.76 0.63 31.07
CA ASN A 355 -16.13 0.54 30.53
C ASN A 355 -16.72 -0.86 30.69
N LEU A 356 -15.93 -1.91 30.40
CA LEU A 356 -16.37 -3.28 30.62
C LEU A 356 -16.70 -3.56 32.08
N ILE A 357 -15.89 -3.07 33.02
CA ILE A 357 -16.11 -3.24 34.45
C ILE A 357 -17.37 -2.45 34.89
N GLU A 358 -17.54 -1.21 34.43
CA GLU A 358 -18.70 -0.38 34.71
C GLU A 358 -20.02 -1.04 34.25
N GLU A 359 -19.99 -1.73 33.14
CA GLU A 359 -21.15 -2.48 32.61
C GLU A 359 -21.39 -3.80 33.34
N TRP A 360 -20.35 -4.47 33.80
CA TRP A 360 -20.45 -5.71 34.56
C TRP A 360 -20.91 -5.47 36.00
N GLN A 361 -20.44 -4.42 36.64
CA GLN A 361 -20.62 -4.19 38.10
C GLN A 361 -22.10 -4.14 38.51
N PRO A 362 -23.01 -3.38 37.89
CA PRO A 362 -24.43 -3.36 38.27
C PRO A 362 -25.08 -4.74 38.15
N ARG A 363 -24.70 -5.51 37.15
CA ARG A 363 -25.23 -6.86 36.93
C ARG A 363 -24.72 -7.86 37.96
N PHE A 364 -23.47 -7.69 38.36
CA PHE A 364 -22.88 -8.49 39.44
C PHE A 364 -23.55 -8.18 40.78
N GLU A 365 -23.80 -6.92 41.11
CA GLU A 365 -24.50 -6.55 42.34
C GLU A 365 -25.96 -7.01 42.32
N GLN A 366 -26.65 -6.89 41.17
CA GLN A 366 -28.00 -7.44 41.01
C GLN A 366 -28.03 -8.97 41.24
N MET A 367 -27.03 -9.70 40.73
CA MET A 367 -26.87 -11.12 41.01
C MET A 367 -26.69 -11.38 42.50
N ARG A 368 -25.86 -10.60 43.20
CA ARG A 368 -25.61 -10.72 44.66
C ARG A 368 -26.85 -10.44 45.47
N ASP A 369 -27.59 -9.39 45.13
CA ASP A 369 -28.82 -8.99 45.83
C ASP A 369 -29.93 -10.06 45.66
N GLY A 370 -29.96 -10.79 44.55
CA GLY A 370 -30.88 -11.90 44.33
C GLY A 370 -30.57 -13.16 45.14
N LEU A 371 -29.40 -13.23 45.81
CA LEU A 371 -28.95 -14.38 46.58
C LEU A 371 -29.21 -14.18 48.07
N THR A 372 -30.03 -15.02 48.71
CA THR A 372 -30.27 -14.95 50.12
C THR A 372 -29.06 -15.40 50.94
N ALA A 373 -29.00 -15.04 52.24
CA ALA A 373 -27.88 -15.38 53.12
C ALA A 373 -27.67 -16.89 53.33
N GLY A 374 -28.65 -17.73 52.98
CA GLY A 374 -28.61 -19.18 53.13
C GLY A 374 -28.50 -19.95 51.83
N CYS A 375 -28.26 -19.29 50.66
CA CYS A 375 -28.09 -19.95 49.37
C CYS A 375 -26.95 -20.97 49.42
N GLY A 376 -27.22 -22.17 48.94
CA GLY A 376 -26.23 -23.23 48.77
C GLY A 376 -25.37 -23.02 47.50
N GLU A 377 -24.30 -23.80 47.41
CA GLU A 377 -23.37 -23.78 46.25
C GLU A 377 -24.05 -23.96 44.88
N PRO A 378 -25.12 -24.80 44.75
CA PRO A 378 -25.82 -24.94 43.45
C PRO A 378 -26.47 -23.64 42.99
N GLU A 379 -27.12 -22.87 43.90
CA GLU A 379 -27.75 -21.60 43.60
C GLU A 379 -26.72 -20.54 43.24
N LEU A 380 -25.59 -20.53 43.95
CA LEU A 380 -24.47 -19.62 43.66
C LEU A 380 -23.88 -19.85 42.25
N LYS A 381 -23.68 -21.12 41.87
CA LYS A 381 -23.23 -21.51 40.53
C LYS A 381 -24.22 -21.13 39.44
N GLN A 382 -25.52 -21.39 39.68
CA GLN A 382 -26.56 -21.05 38.73
C GLN A 382 -26.65 -19.54 38.48
N ALA A 383 -26.57 -18.76 39.54
CA ALA A 383 -26.54 -17.29 39.44
C ALA A 383 -25.30 -16.80 38.65
N GLY A 384 -24.14 -17.40 38.92
CA GLY A 384 -22.92 -17.14 38.19
C GLY A 384 -22.98 -17.51 36.70
N LEU A 385 -23.59 -18.64 36.37
CA LEU A 385 -23.86 -19.05 34.99
C LEU A 385 -24.79 -18.07 34.28
N GLY A 386 -25.78 -17.49 34.96
CA GLY A 386 -26.66 -16.46 34.44
C GLY A 386 -25.89 -15.18 34.05
N LEU A 387 -25.04 -14.70 34.97
CA LEU A 387 -24.19 -13.55 34.71
C LEU A 387 -23.19 -13.80 33.56
N TYR A 388 -22.57 -14.96 33.54
CA TYR A 388 -21.65 -15.29 32.44
C TYR A 388 -22.38 -15.45 31.09
N SER A 389 -23.59 -16.00 31.09
CA SER A 389 -24.40 -16.12 29.86
C SER A 389 -24.71 -14.76 29.24
N TRP A 390 -24.92 -13.72 30.05
CA TRP A 390 -25.04 -12.36 29.55
C TRP A 390 -23.74 -11.91 28.83
N VAL A 391 -22.56 -12.13 29.44
CA VAL A 391 -21.29 -11.78 28.79
C VAL A 391 -21.13 -12.52 27.47
N GLU A 392 -21.39 -13.81 27.43
CA GLU A 392 -21.21 -14.65 26.26
C GLU A 392 -22.15 -14.26 25.11
N ASN A 393 -23.40 -13.90 25.40
CA ASN A 393 -24.41 -13.70 24.36
C ASN A 393 -24.71 -12.23 24.03
N GLU A 394 -24.58 -11.32 24.99
CA GLU A 394 -25.07 -9.95 24.86
C GLU A 394 -23.97 -8.88 24.95
N ALA A 395 -22.88 -9.14 25.69
CA ALA A 395 -21.83 -8.14 25.89
C ALA A 395 -21.10 -7.83 24.56
N ARG A 396 -21.45 -6.71 23.96
CA ARG A 396 -20.89 -6.20 22.70
C ARG A 396 -20.56 -4.72 22.89
N PHE A 397 -19.36 -4.43 23.38
CA PHE A 397 -18.90 -3.07 23.67
C PHE A 397 -17.86 -2.66 22.63
N PRO A 398 -17.97 -1.47 22.04
CA PRO A 398 -17.07 -1.05 20.98
C PRO A 398 -15.67 -0.74 21.53
N PHE A 399 -14.65 -1.27 20.87
CA PHE A 399 -13.29 -0.74 20.95
C PHE A 399 -13.08 0.17 19.73
N ARG A 400 -13.11 1.49 19.91
CA ARG A 400 -13.34 2.47 18.84
C ARG A 400 -14.62 2.13 18.06
N THR A 401 -14.50 1.73 16.79
CA THR A 401 -15.63 1.33 15.92
C THR A 401 -15.86 -0.18 15.86
N LEU A 402 -14.97 -0.97 16.48
CA LEU A 402 -15.00 -2.43 16.39
C LEU A 402 -15.90 -3.04 17.46
N THR A 403 -16.88 -3.84 17.03
CA THR A 403 -17.87 -4.52 17.90
C THR A 403 -17.78 -6.03 17.85
N ASN A 404 -16.66 -6.56 17.33
CA ASN A 404 -16.46 -8.00 17.20
C ASN A 404 -16.59 -8.72 18.56
N ARG A 405 -17.38 -9.81 18.59
CA ARG A 405 -17.73 -10.56 19.81
C ARG A 405 -16.49 -10.92 20.63
N PHE A 406 -15.47 -11.48 20.00
CA PHE A 406 -14.27 -11.95 20.71
C PHE A 406 -13.52 -10.83 21.44
N LEU A 407 -13.61 -9.58 20.98
CA LEU A 407 -12.97 -8.43 21.65
C LEU A 407 -13.61 -8.16 23.01
N SER A 408 -14.93 -8.11 23.09
CA SER A 408 -15.64 -7.88 24.36
C SER A 408 -15.54 -9.11 25.28
N VAL A 409 -15.95 -10.28 24.79
CA VAL A 409 -16.00 -11.52 25.58
C VAL A 409 -14.61 -11.94 26.06
N GLY A 410 -13.63 -11.93 25.14
CA GLY A 410 -12.24 -12.27 25.48
C GLY A 410 -11.60 -11.26 26.45
N SER A 411 -11.96 -9.96 26.34
CA SER A 411 -11.50 -8.95 27.31
C SER A 411 -12.11 -9.15 28.70
N TYR A 412 -13.35 -9.60 28.80
CA TYR A 412 -13.90 -10.04 30.11
C TYR A 412 -13.12 -11.23 30.68
N HIS A 413 -12.67 -12.18 29.87
CA HIS A 413 -11.82 -13.27 30.34
C HIS A 413 -10.44 -12.76 30.79
N ILE A 414 -9.84 -11.78 30.10
CA ILE A 414 -8.61 -11.14 30.53
C ILE A 414 -8.78 -10.42 31.89
N LEU A 415 -9.92 -9.75 32.08
CA LEU A 415 -10.26 -9.11 33.36
C LEU A 415 -10.53 -10.14 34.47
N ALA A 416 -11.21 -11.25 34.15
CA ALA A 416 -11.46 -12.34 35.08
C ALA A 416 -10.16 -13.04 35.50
N ASP A 417 -9.21 -13.19 34.59
CA ASP A 417 -7.89 -13.75 34.87
C ASP A 417 -7.13 -12.91 35.91
N ARG A 418 -7.34 -11.61 35.88
CA ARG A 418 -6.76 -10.63 36.82
C ARG A 418 -7.64 -10.36 38.05
N LEU A 419 -8.70 -11.12 38.28
CA LEU A 419 -9.71 -10.91 39.33
C LEU A 419 -10.34 -9.51 39.36
N ARG A 420 -10.35 -8.80 38.21
CA ARG A 420 -11.01 -7.50 38.08
C ARG A 420 -12.53 -7.65 37.92
N VAL A 421 -12.96 -8.79 37.37
CA VAL A 421 -14.35 -9.26 37.30
C VAL A 421 -14.43 -10.75 37.70
N GLY A 422 -15.62 -11.21 38.01
CA GLY A 422 -15.82 -12.62 38.36
C GLY A 422 -17.26 -13.08 38.17
N TRP A 423 -17.44 -14.40 38.20
CA TRP A 423 -18.72 -15.03 37.89
C TRP A 423 -19.40 -15.59 39.13
N HIS A 424 -18.68 -15.85 40.21
CA HIS A 424 -19.21 -16.33 41.49
C HIS A 424 -19.26 -15.18 42.52
N ARG A 425 -20.27 -15.18 43.37
CA ARG A 425 -20.42 -14.13 44.43
C ARG A 425 -19.13 -13.92 45.21
N ASP A 426 -18.41 -14.97 45.52
CA ASP A 426 -17.24 -14.95 46.38
C ASP A 426 -15.92 -15.17 45.57
N TYR A 427 -15.92 -14.82 44.24
CA TYR A 427 -14.82 -15.12 43.31
C TYR A 427 -13.45 -14.64 43.81
N VAL A 428 -13.38 -13.47 44.44
CA VAL A 428 -12.11 -12.94 44.98
C VAL A 428 -11.58 -13.89 46.06
N THR A 429 -12.41 -14.26 47.03
CA THR A 429 -12.00 -15.15 48.13
C THR A 429 -11.59 -16.52 47.66
N LEU A 430 -12.30 -17.07 46.63
CA LEU A 430 -12.05 -18.40 46.09
C LEU A 430 -10.74 -18.48 45.31
N PHE A 431 -10.36 -17.40 44.64
CA PHE A 431 -9.28 -17.46 43.67
C PHE A 431 -8.07 -16.56 43.96
N ALA A 432 -8.14 -15.62 44.93
CA ALA A 432 -7.04 -14.66 45.27
C ALA A 432 -5.75 -15.36 45.75
N LYS A 433 -5.86 -16.40 46.59
CA LYS A 433 -4.69 -17.12 47.11
C LYS A 433 -3.87 -17.82 46.02
N GLN A 434 -4.42 -18.04 44.89
CA GLN A 434 -3.78 -18.76 43.76
C GLN A 434 -2.97 -17.82 42.84
N LEU A 435 -3.14 -16.50 42.97
CA LEU A 435 -2.33 -15.50 42.25
C LEU A 435 -1.01 -15.20 42.96
N GLU A 436 -0.90 -15.51 44.27
CA GLU A 436 0.35 -15.32 45.03
C GLU A 436 1.34 -16.47 44.83
N ASP A 437 0.87 -17.64 44.38
CA ASP A 437 1.66 -18.85 44.18
C ASP A 437 2.09 -19.07 42.70
N ALA A 438 1.72 -18.20 41.75
CA ALA A 438 2.02 -18.28 40.33
C ALA A 438 2.94 -17.15 39.83
#